data_748678dace130aeea83cd9ddce3e7a07
#
_entry.id   748678dace130aeea83cd9ddce3e7a07
#
_cell.length_a   1.000
_cell.length_b   1.000
_cell.length_c   1.000
_cell.angle_alpha   90.00
_cell.angle_beta   90.00
_cell.angle_gamma   90.00
#
_symmetry.space_group_name_H-M   'P 1'
#
loop_
_entity.id
_entity.type
_entity.pdbx_description
1 polymer ?
#
loop_
_entity_poly.entity_id
_entity_poly.type
_entity_poly.pdbx_seq_one_letter_code
_entity_poly.pdbx_strand_id
1 'polypeptide(L)'
;AQKFFSDIQLELKHIYRTKSEKLQLLWERVRTLDESMLEAIEKNNSSENIQNFNFSRSVNDEIILCLNYGGIYGVNNINKFLQENNPHKSFYFNGLSYKVDDPILFNENSSSFGEEFHNNLKGIITNIEEDEKTINFTIKINKIIQNINNNFKIVAKDDKGTEIKFSVARLNSDEEDDNSNIVPFQVAYAISIHKAQGLEYDKVSIVVADEIEEQVTHNIFYTAITRAKKELKIYWSAETENKILKSLKIKDINKDFHLFKNNIQNIKTLKN
;
A
#
# COMPACT_ATOMS: atom_id res chain seq x y z
N ALA A 1 25.53 -16.42 -15.44
CA ALA A 1 24.14 -16.29 -14.94
C ALA A 1 23.40 -17.64 -14.93
N GLN A 2 23.60 -18.50 -15.94
CA GLN A 2 22.90 -19.79 -16.06
C GLN A 2 23.23 -20.79 -14.94
N LYS A 3 24.46 -20.75 -14.40
CA LYS A 3 24.91 -21.62 -13.30
C LYS A 3 24.35 -21.24 -11.92
N PHE A 4 23.87 -20.00 -11.77
CA PHE A 4 23.35 -19.50 -10.47
C PHE A 4 21.91 -19.94 -10.18
N PHE A 5 21.15 -20.31 -11.21
CA PHE A 5 19.71 -20.64 -11.08
C PHE A 5 19.41 -22.14 -11.20
N SER A 6 20.41 -22.99 -11.53
CA SER A 6 20.16 -24.41 -11.79
C SER A 6 20.29 -25.34 -10.56
N ASP A 7 20.98 -24.91 -9.50
CA ASP A 7 21.41 -25.87 -8.48
C ASP A 7 20.81 -25.66 -7.07
N ILE A 8 20.05 -24.59 -6.81
CA ILE A 8 19.41 -24.37 -5.50
C ILE A 8 18.00 -23.82 -5.69
N GLN A 9 17.00 -24.69 -5.70
CA GLN A 9 15.61 -24.28 -5.49
C GLN A 9 15.38 -24.11 -3.99
N LEU A 10 15.61 -22.91 -3.49
CA LEU A 10 15.22 -22.53 -2.12
C LEU A 10 13.75 -22.07 -2.15
N GLU A 11 12.86 -22.91 -1.68
CA GLU A 11 11.46 -22.59 -1.49
C GLU A 11 11.22 -22.24 -0.02
N LEU A 12 10.68 -21.03 0.24
CA LEU A 12 10.24 -20.62 1.57
C LEU A 12 8.90 -21.30 1.88
N LYS A 13 8.91 -22.34 2.70
CA LYS A 13 7.73 -23.18 3.02
C LYS A 13 6.89 -22.64 4.18
N HIS A 14 7.44 -21.76 5.03
CA HIS A 14 6.74 -21.26 6.20
C HIS A 14 6.15 -19.88 5.99
N ILE A 15 4.86 -19.75 6.30
CA ILE A 15 4.14 -18.47 6.29
C ILE A 15 4.20 -17.87 7.69
N TYR A 16 4.98 -16.81 7.87
CA TYR A 16 5.12 -16.12 9.16
C TYR A 16 4.15 -14.95 9.33
N ARG A 17 3.56 -14.44 8.23
CA ARG A 17 2.75 -13.22 8.22
C ARG A 17 1.43 -13.36 8.96
N THR A 18 0.80 -14.52 8.91
CA THR A 18 -0.48 -14.78 9.57
C THR A 18 -0.46 -16.07 10.37
N LYS A 19 -1.16 -16.06 11.50
CA LYS A 19 -1.47 -17.25 12.29
C LYS A 19 -2.85 -17.84 11.95
N SER A 20 -3.62 -17.20 11.07
CA SER A 20 -4.93 -17.65 10.65
C SER A 20 -4.79 -18.79 9.63
N GLU A 21 -5.13 -20.00 10.04
CA GLU A 21 -5.14 -21.17 9.13
C GLU A 21 -6.05 -20.97 7.93
N LYS A 22 -7.17 -20.27 8.11
CA LYS A 22 -8.08 -19.92 7.02
C LYS A 22 -7.43 -19.02 5.97
N LEU A 23 -6.70 -17.99 6.39
CA LEU A 23 -5.96 -17.13 5.47
C LEU A 23 -4.81 -17.87 4.79
N GLN A 24 -4.09 -18.72 5.52
CA GLN A 24 -3.03 -19.54 4.93
C GLN A 24 -3.57 -20.47 3.84
N LEU A 25 -4.69 -21.14 4.12
CA LEU A 25 -5.35 -21.99 3.14
C LEU A 25 -5.81 -21.20 1.90
N LEU A 26 -6.43 -20.03 2.10
CA LEU A 26 -6.84 -19.15 1.01
C LEU A 26 -5.65 -18.74 0.15
N TRP A 27 -4.55 -18.30 0.75
CA TRP A 27 -3.34 -17.92 0.02
C TRP A 27 -2.74 -19.07 -0.78
N GLU A 28 -2.72 -20.26 -0.19
CA GLU A 28 -2.23 -21.47 -0.88
C GLU A 28 -3.09 -21.79 -2.10
N ARG A 29 -4.42 -21.79 -1.95
CA ARG A 29 -5.36 -22.07 -3.04
C ARG A 29 -5.25 -21.04 -4.17
N VAL A 30 -5.13 -19.75 -3.82
CA VAL A 30 -4.93 -18.70 -4.82
C VAL A 30 -3.54 -18.83 -5.46
N ARG A 31 -2.49 -19.11 -4.70
CA ARG A 31 -1.13 -19.28 -5.21
C ARG A 31 -1.05 -20.36 -6.28
N THR A 32 -1.72 -21.48 -6.06
CA THR A 32 -1.68 -22.64 -6.94
C THR A 32 -2.78 -22.62 -8.00
N LEU A 33 -3.71 -21.65 -7.97
CA LEU A 33 -4.93 -21.60 -8.77
C LEU A 33 -5.75 -22.89 -8.66
N ASP A 34 -5.87 -23.39 -7.43
CA ASP A 34 -6.64 -24.59 -7.13
C ASP A 34 -8.13 -24.37 -7.38
N GLU A 35 -8.81 -25.39 -7.91
CA GLU A 35 -10.25 -25.32 -8.23
C GLU A 35 -11.12 -24.98 -7.02
N SER A 36 -10.68 -25.32 -5.80
CA SER A 36 -11.36 -25.00 -4.54
C SER A 36 -11.06 -23.57 -4.01
N MET A 37 -10.45 -22.70 -4.81
CA MET A 37 -10.15 -21.31 -4.42
C MET A 37 -11.41 -20.53 -4.03
N LEU A 38 -12.50 -20.68 -4.79
CA LEU A 38 -13.81 -20.07 -4.48
C LEU A 38 -14.32 -20.52 -3.12
N GLU A 39 -14.31 -21.83 -2.87
CA GLU A 39 -14.72 -22.39 -1.58
C GLU A 39 -13.87 -21.85 -0.41
N ALA A 40 -12.57 -21.62 -0.63
CA ALA A 40 -11.70 -21.04 0.37
C ALA A 40 -12.05 -19.56 0.65
N ILE A 41 -12.42 -18.78 -0.37
CA ILE A 41 -12.87 -17.38 -0.23
C ILE A 41 -14.17 -17.34 0.58
N GLU A 42 -15.14 -18.19 0.26
CA GLU A 42 -16.43 -18.29 0.98
C GLU A 42 -16.25 -18.76 2.42
N LYS A 43 -15.52 -19.84 2.66
CA LYS A 43 -15.24 -20.38 4.01
C LYS A 43 -14.53 -19.36 4.91
N ASN A 44 -13.72 -18.50 4.34
CA ASN A 44 -13.08 -17.42 5.09
C ASN A 44 -14.01 -16.20 5.28
N ASN A 45 -15.22 -16.24 4.69
CA ASN A 45 -16.17 -15.11 4.65
C ASN A 45 -15.50 -13.82 4.14
N SER A 46 -14.68 -13.97 3.08
CA SER A 46 -13.89 -12.86 2.54
C SER A 46 -14.60 -12.15 1.38
N SER A 47 -15.54 -12.78 0.67
CA SER A 47 -16.29 -12.14 -0.42
C SER A 47 -17.51 -11.38 0.11
N GLU A 48 -17.68 -10.14 -0.34
CA GLU A 48 -18.80 -9.28 -0.01
C GLU A 48 -19.26 -8.50 -1.25
N ASN A 49 -20.57 -8.17 -1.31
CA ASN A 49 -21.05 -7.31 -2.36
C ASN A 49 -20.50 -5.88 -2.17
N ILE A 50 -20.04 -5.26 -3.26
CA ILE A 50 -19.48 -3.90 -3.22
C ILE A 50 -20.47 -2.85 -2.67
N GLN A 51 -21.77 -3.09 -2.81
CA GLN A 51 -22.81 -2.23 -2.23
C GLN A 51 -22.82 -2.26 -0.70
N ASN A 52 -22.25 -3.30 -0.08
CA ASN A 52 -22.10 -3.41 1.36
C ASN A 52 -20.82 -2.74 1.87
N PHE A 53 -20.00 -2.18 0.96
CA PHE A 53 -18.79 -1.50 1.37
C PHE A 53 -19.15 -0.29 2.23
N ASN A 54 -18.73 -0.35 3.49
CA ASN A 54 -18.96 0.74 4.42
C ASN A 54 -17.70 1.62 4.47
N PHE A 55 -17.86 2.88 4.07
CA PHE A 55 -16.83 3.91 4.21
C PHE A 55 -16.68 4.32 5.69
N SER A 56 -16.44 3.37 6.56
CA SER A 56 -16.17 3.64 7.97
C SER A 56 -14.67 3.76 8.21
N ARG A 57 -14.32 4.68 9.10
CA ARG A 57 -12.95 4.84 9.56
C ARG A 57 -12.67 3.83 10.67
N SER A 58 -11.60 3.08 10.54
CA SER A 58 -11.00 2.33 11.65
C SER A 58 -9.71 3.01 12.10
N VAL A 59 -9.52 3.13 13.41
CA VAL A 59 -8.28 3.63 14.03
C VAL A 59 -7.23 2.51 14.17
N ASN A 60 -7.61 1.28 13.84
CA ASN A 60 -6.76 0.10 13.93
C ASN A 60 -5.82 -0.01 12.71
N ASP A 61 -4.91 -0.99 12.75
CA ASP A 61 -4.03 -1.35 11.62
C ASP A 61 -4.84 -1.96 10.47
N GLU A 62 -5.60 -1.09 9.78
CA GLU A 62 -6.52 -1.40 8.69
C GLU A 62 -6.16 -0.60 7.45
N ILE A 63 -6.38 -1.18 6.27
CA ILE A 63 -6.16 -0.52 4.98
C ILE A 63 -7.23 -0.91 3.97
N ILE A 64 -7.59 0.03 3.12
CA ILE A 64 -8.39 -0.22 1.94
C ILE A 64 -7.45 -0.27 0.73
N LEU A 65 -7.52 -1.36 -0.02
CA LEU A 65 -6.76 -1.55 -1.25
C LEU A 65 -7.66 -1.39 -2.46
N CYS A 66 -7.28 -0.50 -3.38
CA CYS A 66 -8.02 -0.25 -4.61
C CYS A 66 -7.15 -0.55 -5.83
N LEU A 67 -7.79 -0.92 -6.93
CA LEU A 67 -7.14 -1.08 -8.24
C LEU A 67 -7.02 0.27 -8.96
N ASN A 68 -8.07 1.09 -8.89
CA ASN A 68 -8.16 2.36 -9.60
C ASN A 68 -7.80 3.54 -8.70
N TYR A 69 -7.28 4.61 -9.28
CA TYR A 69 -7.10 5.89 -8.59
C TYR A 69 -8.36 6.76 -8.66
N GLY A 70 -9.06 6.75 -9.79
CA GLY A 70 -10.30 7.48 -10.03
C GLY A 70 -11.57 6.68 -9.75
N GLY A 71 -12.73 7.33 -9.93
CA GLY A 71 -14.06 6.74 -9.71
C GLY A 71 -14.49 6.69 -8.25
N ILE A 72 -15.73 6.26 -8.02
CA ILE A 72 -16.36 6.24 -6.68
C ILE A 72 -15.54 5.40 -5.69
N TYR A 73 -15.07 4.24 -6.14
CA TYR A 73 -14.29 3.28 -5.35
C TYR A 73 -12.77 3.40 -5.61
N GLY A 74 -12.32 4.51 -6.18
CA GLY A 74 -10.90 4.78 -6.41
C GLY A 74 -10.20 5.33 -5.18
N VAL A 75 -8.88 5.19 -5.14
CA VAL A 75 -8.00 5.64 -4.03
C VAL A 75 -8.28 7.08 -3.65
N ASN A 76 -8.37 7.99 -4.65
CA ASN A 76 -8.51 9.42 -4.39
C ASN A 76 -9.85 9.75 -3.72
N ASN A 77 -10.93 9.16 -4.22
CA ASN A 77 -12.28 9.44 -3.71
C ASN A 77 -12.49 8.83 -2.32
N ILE A 78 -12.03 7.60 -2.10
CA ILE A 78 -12.13 6.95 -0.78
C ILE A 78 -11.32 7.72 0.26
N ASN A 79 -10.08 8.14 -0.04
CA ASN A 79 -9.28 8.95 0.86
C ASN A 79 -9.98 10.28 1.21
N LYS A 80 -10.50 10.99 0.19
CA LYS A 80 -11.22 12.24 0.40
C LYS A 80 -12.45 12.05 1.28
N PHE A 81 -13.28 11.06 0.98
CA PHE A 81 -14.51 10.78 1.72
C PHE A 81 -14.23 10.42 3.19
N LEU A 82 -13.25 9.54 3.44
CA LEU A 82 -12.88 9.15 4.80
C LEU A 82 -12.23 10.29 5.57
N GLN A 83 -11.42 11.12 4.91
CA GLN A 83 -10.87 12.30 5.52
C GLN A 83 -11.94 13.36 5.83
N GLU A 84 -12.94 13.55 4.98
CA GLU A 84 -14.07 14.44 5.26
C GLU A 84 -14.85 14.00 6.50
N ASN A 85 -15.02 12.69 6.70
CA ASN A 85 -15.65 12.11 7.89
C ASN A 85 -14.78 12.16 9.16
N ASN A 86 -13.52 12.52 9.05
CA ASN A 86 -12.65 12.77 10.20
C ASN A 86 -13.10 14.10 10.88
N PRO A 87 -13.52 14.11 12.17
CA PRO A 87 -14.12 15.27 12.81
C PRO A 87 -13.12 16.38 13.16
N HIS A 88 -11.82 16.11 13.07
CA HIS A 88 -10.79 17.09 13.39
C HIS A 88 -10.73 18.25 12.39
N LYS A 89 -10.24 19.40 12.84
CA LYS A 89 -10.01 20.58 11.99
C LYS A 89 -9.15 20.24 10.78
N SER A 90 -9.55 20.72 9.60
CA SER A 90 -8.73 20.64 8.38
C SER A 90 -7.67 21.73 8.35
N PHE A 91 -6.46 21.35 8.01
CA PHE A 91 -5.34 22.23 7.69
C PHE A 91 -5.03 22.10 6.20
N TYR A 92 -5.07 23.22 5.48
CA TYR A 92 -4.85 23.25 4.03
C TYR A 92 -3.42 23.73 3.74
N PHE A 93 -2.67 22.90 3.02
CA PHE A 93 -1.29 23.20 2.68
C PHE A 93 -0.98 22.69 1.27
N ASN A 94 -0.48 23.57 0.38
CA ASN A 94 -0.10 23.26 -1.01
C ASN A 94 -1.18 22.48 -1.77
N GLY A 95 -2.46 22.87 -1.62
CA GLY A 95 -3.59 22.26 -2.31
C GLY A 95 -4.09 20.92 -1.72
N LEU A 96 -3.48 20.45 -0.64
CA LEU A 96 -3.87 19.23 0.08
C LEU A 96 -4.44 19.56 1.45
N SER A 97 -5.28 18.68 1.96
CA SER A 97 -5.87 18.78 3.30
C SER A 97 -5.24 17.73 4.23
N TYR A 98 -5.01 18.13 5.47
CA TYR A 98 -4.48 17.28 6.53
C TYR A 98 -5.31 17.46 7.80
N LYS A 99 -5.52 16.38 8.53
CA LYS A 99 -6.22 16.40 9.82
C LYS A 99 -5.45 15.55 10.85
N VAL A 100 -5.60 15.92 12.10
CA VAL A 100 -5.18 15.04 13.19
C VAL A 100 -5.87 13.69 13.04
N ASP A 101 -5.20 12.63 13.40
CA ASP A 101 -5.61 11.23 13.23
C ASP A 101 -5.71 10.75 11.77
N ASP A 102 -5.27 11.51 10.78
CA ASP A 102 -5.13 10.96 9.43
C ASP A 102 -4.01 9.89 9.42
N PRO A 103 -4.29 8.67 8.91
CA PRO A 103 -3.24 7.71 8.63
C PRO A 103 -2.41 8.19 7.43
N ILE A 104 -1.11 8.00 7.51
CA ILE A 104 -0.19 8.43 6.46
C ILE A 104 0.78 7.33 6.06
N LEU A 105 1.30 7.45 4.84
CA LEU A 105 2.47 6.72 4.36
C LEU A 105 3.53 7.70 3.89
N PHE A 106 4.74 7.56 4.42
CA PHE A 106 5.90 8.28 3.91
C PHE A 106 6.16 7.90 2.45
N ASN A 107 6.61 8.86 1.66
CA ASN A 107 6.92 8.70 0.23
C ASN A 107 8.43 8.85 -0.03
N GLU A 108 8.84 8.87 -1.29
CA GLU A 108 10.24 9.00 -1.69
C GLU A 108 10.91 10.29 -1.17
N ASN A 109 10.12 11.36 -0.98
CA ASN A 109 10.62 12.63 -0.47
C ASN A 109 11.03 12.56 1.01
N SER A 110 10.70 11.46 1.70
CA SER A 110 11.15 11.22 3.07
C SER A 110 12.65 10.89 3.20
N SER A 111 13.36 10.68 2.11
CA SER A 111 14.79 10.37 2.11
C SER A 111 15.65 11.41 2.81
N SER A 112 15.22 12.69 2.85
CA SER A 112 15.84 13.76 3.60
C SER A 112 15.89 13.52 5.13
N PHE A 113 14.99 12.67 5.65
CA PHE A 113 14.98 12.28 7.07
C PHE A 113 15.97 11.16 7.41
N GLY A 114 16.68 10.61 6.41
CA GLY A 114 17.68 9.55 6.58
C GLY A 114 17.18 8.16 6.26
N GLU A 115 18.07 7.18 6.30
CA GLU A 115 17.82 5.78 5.85
C GLU A 115 16.73 5.06 6.65
N GLU A 116 16.40 5.50 7.86
CA GLU A 116 15.33 4.92 8.66
C GLU A 116 13.94 5.24 8.11
N PHE A 117 13.81 6.31 7.31
CA PHE A 117 12.58 6.75 6.65
C PHE A 117 12.55 6.21 5.22
N HIS A 118 12.08 5.00 5.09
CA HIS A 118 11.90 4.39 3.78
C HIS A 118 10.48 4.65 3.23
N ASN A 119 10.35 4.55 1.94
CA ASN A 119 9.06 4.62 1.26
C ASN A 119 8.06 3.63 1.89
N ASN A 120 6.84 4.08 2.09
CA ASN A 120 5.74 3.34 2.73
C ASN A 120 5.87 3.11 4.25
N LEU A 121 6.74 3.83 4.97
CA LEU A 121 6.71 3.84 6.43
C LEU A 121 5.37 4.40 6.91
N LYS A 122 4.68 3.63 7.76
CA LYS A 122 3.35 4.00 8.28
C LYS A 122 3.45 4.99 9.43
N GLY A 123 2.50 5.92 9.48
CA GLY A 123 2.35 6.84 10.59
C GLY A 123 0.91 7.31 10.76
N ILE A 124 0.67 8.06 11.84
CA ILE A 124 -0.58 8.76 12.13
C ILE A 124 -0.23 10.18 12.55
N ILE A 125 -0.92 11.16 12.02
CA ILE A 125 -0.76 12.55 12.44
C ILE A 125 -1.35 12.71 13.85
N THR A 126 -0.53 13.11 14.81
CA THR A 126 -0.97 13.32 16.21
C THR A 126 -1.20 14.79 16.54
N ASN A 127 -0.51 15.71 15.85
CA ASN A 127 -0.75 17.14 15.96
C ASN A 127 -0.36 17.88 14.68
N ILE A 128 -1.05 19.00 14.41
CA ILE A 128 -0.75 19.95 13.33
C ILE A 128 -0.82 21.35 13.89
N GLU A 129 0.23 22.13 13.64
CA GLU A 129 0.30 23.56 13.95
C GLU A 129 0.68 24.30 12.67
N GLU A 130 0.06 25.43 12.41
CA GLU A 130 0.40 26.26 11.24
C GLU A 130 0.67 27.70 11.66
N ASP A 131 1.60 28.32 10.97
CA ASP A 131 1.85 29.75 10.98
C ASP A 131 1.82 30.30 9.54
N GLU A 132 2.15 31.59 9.38
CA GLU A 132 2.14 32.24 8.07
C GLU A 132 3.10 31.61 7.05
N LYS A 133 4.19 31.01 7.49
CA LYS A 133 5.29 30.53 6.65
C LYS A 133 5.43 29.02 6.61
N THR A 134 4.98 28.32 7.66
CA THR A 134 5.21 26.88 7.79
C THR A 134 3.96 26.14 8.29
N ILE A 135 3.96 24.83 8.01
CA ILE A 135 3.10 23.87 8.68
C ILE A 135 3.98 22.88 9.44
N ASN A 136 3.63 22.62 10.68
CA ASN A 136 4.36 21.72 11.57
C ASN A 136 3.54 20.49 11.82
N PHE A 137 4.09 19.32 11.49
CA PHE A 137 3.47 18.04 11.74
C PHE A 137 4.11 17.32 12.91
N THR A 138 3.30 16.76 13.80
CA THR A 138 3.73 15.75 14.76
C THR A 138 3.12 14.43 14.32
N ILE A 139 3.96 13.40 14.15
CA ILE A 139 3.57 12.11 13.58
C ILE A 139 4.08 10.98 14.46
N LYS A 140 3.19 10.07 14.83
CA LYS A 140 3.56 8.81 15.48
C LYS A 140 3.80 7.76 14.38
N ILE A 141 4.99 7.18 14.36
CA ILE A 141 5.40 6.11 13.45
C ILE A 141 5.58 4.80 14.22
N ASN A 142 5.21 3.66 13.59
CA ASN A 142 5.28 2.33 14.20
C ASN A 142 6.70 1.72 14.11
N LYS A 143 7.71 2.55 14.34
CA LYS A 143 9.12 2.16 14.30
C LYS A 143 9.90 2.95 15.33
N ILE A 144 10.84 2.29 15.99
CA ILE A 144 11.76 2.97 16.91
C ILE A 144 12.89 3.58 16.07
N ILE A 145 12.95 4.92 16.00
CA ILE A 145 14.01 5.65 15.33
C ILE A 145 15.17 5.83 16.30
N GLN A 146 16.37 5.46 15.89
CA GLN A 146 17.57 5.55 16.72
C GLN A 146 18.42 6.78 16.35
N ASN A 147 18.52 7.08 15.07
CA ASN A 147 19.35 8.18 14.57
C ASN A 147 18.59 9.49 14.60
N ILE A 148 19.23 10.51 15.16
CA ILE A 148 18.72 11.89 15.18
C ILE A 148 19.19 12.57 13.88
N ASN A 149 18.24 13.19 13.18
CA ASN A 149 18.53 13.99 11.99
C ASN A 149 18.10 15.45 12.26
N ASN A 150 18.74 16.41 11.59
CA ASN A 150 18.41 17.83 11.73
C ASN A 150 17.03 18.20 11.17
N ASN A 151 16.45 17.35 10.32
CA ASN A 151 15.19 17.61 9.63
C ASN A 151 13.93 17.26 10.46
N PHE A 152 14.10 16.60 11.61
CA PHE A 152 13.00 16.33 12.54
C PHE A 152 13.50 16.28 13.99
N LYS A 153 12.56 16.46 14.91
CA LYS A 153 12.80 16.30 16.36
C LYS A 153 12.02 15.09 16.87
N ILE A 154 12.64 14.27 17.68
CA ILE A 154 11.95 13.22 18.41
C ILE A 154 11.24 13.87 19.60
N VAL A 155 9.92 13.72 19.66
CA VAL A 155 9.06 14.26 20.74
C VAL A 155 8.89 13.21 21.84
N ALA A 156 8.61 11.97 21.45
CA ALA A 156 8.42 10.85 22.37
C ALA A 156 8.86 9.52 21.75
N LYS A 157 9.20 8.56 22.58
CA LYS A 157 9.46 7.17 22.22
C LYS A 157 8.79 6.23 23.22
N ASP A 158 8.17 5.17 22.72
CA ASP A 158 7.67 4.07 23.50
C ASP A 158 8.07 2.72 22.84
N ASP A 159 7.67 1.61 23.44
CA ASP A 159 7.92 0.26 22.91
C ASP A 159 7.17 -0.04 21.60
N LYS A 160 6.24 0.82 21.19
CA LYS A 160 5.41 0.67 19.99
C LYS A 160 5.82 1.60 18.85
N GLY A 161 6.68 2.61 19.09
CA GLY A 161 7.10 3.51 18.05
C GLY A 161 7.75 4.79 18.52
N THR A 162 7.90 5.71 17.58
CA THR A 162 8.51 7.03 17.82
C THR A 162 7.55 8.12 17.36
N GLU A 163 7.43 9.18 18.12
CA GLU A 163 6.74 10.40 17.74
C GLU A 163 7.77 11.45 17.34
N ILE A 164 7.60 11.97 16.13
CA ILE A 164 8.50 12.97 15.54
C ILE A 164 7.74 14.24 15.21
N LYS A 165 8.45 15.40 15.27
CA LYS A 165 7.95 16.71 14.84
C LYS A 165 8.89 17.28 13.79
N PHE A 166 8.33 17.81 12.70
CA PHE A 166 9.05 18.52 11.64
C PHE A 166 8.20 19.61 11.01
N SER A 167 8.87 20.52 10.30
CA SER A 167 8.25 21.67 9.65
C SER A 167 8.39 21.58 8.14
N VAL A 168 7.37 22.02 7.41
CA VAL A 168 7.38 22.16 5.95
C VAL A 168 7.08 23.61 5.61
N ALA A 169 7.91 24.23 4.76
CA ALA A 169 7.75 25.62 4.36
C ALA A 169 6.62 25.78 3.33
N ARG A 170 5.88 26.90 3.38
CA ARG A 170 4.95 27.27 2.30
C ARG A 170 5.71 27.72 1.08
N LEU A 171 5.22 27.38 -0.11
CA LEU A 171 5.75 27.88 -1.36
C LEU A 171 5.59 29.42 -1.39
N ASN A 172 6.71 30.15 -1.38
CA ASN A 172 6.73 31.55 -1.74
C ASN A 172 6.92 31.64 -3.26
N SER A 173 6.19 32.55 -3.92
CA SER A 173 6.18 32.72 -5.37
C SER A 173 7.54 33.08 -6.00
N ASP A 174 8.54 33.39 -5.18
CA ASP A 174 9.83 33.96 -5.61
C ASP A 174 11.07 33.09 -5.28
N GLU A 175 10.89 31.90 -4.69
CA GLU A 175 12.01 30.99 -4.37
C GLU A 175 11.98 29.75 -5.26
N GLU A 176 13.13 29.47 -5.89
CA GLU A 176 13.37 28.27 -6.69
C GLU A 176 13.22 27.00 -5.85
N ASP A 177 12.78 25.91 -6.52
CA ASP A 177 12.53 24.55 -6.03
C ASP A 177 13.51 24.06 -4.94
N ASP A 178 13.21 24.36 -3.68
CA ASP A 178 13.85 23.69 -2.56
C ASP A 178 12.91 22.58 -2.06
N ASN A 179 13.40 21.34 -1.96
CA ASN A 179 12.65 20.17 -1.48
C ASN A 179 12.04 20.37 -0.06
N SER A 180 12.35 21.46 0.61
CA SER A 180 11.78 21.85 1.90
C SER A 180 10.28 22.16 1.88
N ASN A 181 9.71 22.34 0.68
CA ASN A 181 8.30 22.71 0.46
C ASN A 181 7.38 21.49 0.24
N ILE A 182 7.94 20.29 0.19
CA ILE A 182 7.18 19.07 -0.11
C ILE A 182 6.88 18.31 1.18
N VAL A 183 5.58 18.04 1.40
CA VAL A 183 5.18 17.14 2.50
C VAL A 183 5.67 15.72 2.19
N PRO A 184 6.49 15.10 3.05
CA PRO A 184 7.18 13.85 2.76
C PRO A 184 6.29 12.60 2.94
N PHE A 185 4.98 12.78 2.96
CA PHE A 185 4.01 11.70 3.12
C PHE A 185 2.70 12.00 2.38
N GLN A 186 1.87 11.00 2.24
CA GLN A 186 0.49 11.11 1.76
C GLN A 186 -0.50 10.56 2.78
N VAL A 187 -1.71 11.10 2.79
CA VAL A 187 -2.84 10.52 3.54
C VAL A 187 -3.19 9.16 2.94
N ALA A 188 -3.41 8.16 3.77
CA ALA A 188 -3.47 6.76 3.38
C ALA A 188 -4.55 5.95 4.12
N TYR A 189 -5.80 6.36 4.02
CA TYR A 189 -6.94 5.51 4.37
C TYR A 189 -7.11 4.39 3.33
N ALA A 190 -6.87 4.72 2.06
CA ALA A 190 -6.83 3.80 0.94
C ALA A 190 -5.54 3.99 0.13
N ILE A 191 -5.01 2.90 -0.42
CA ILE A 191 -3.84 2.91 -1.31
C ILE A 191 -4.05 1.96 -2.48
N SER A 192 -3.27 2.13 -3.54
CA SER A 192 -3.27 1.15 -4.62
C SER A 192 -2.62 -0.17 -4.17
N ILE A 193 -3.03 -1.28 -4.78
CA ILE A 193 -2.45 -2.60 -4.49
C ILE A 193 -0.93 -2.59 -4.73
N HIS A 194 -0.46 -1.86 -5.75
CA HIS A 194 0.97 -1.73 -6.04
C HIS A 194 1.74 -1.06 -4.89
N LYS A 195 1.19 0.00 -4.31
CA LYS A 195 1.80 0.66 -3.13
C LYS A 195 1.78 -0.21 -1.87
N ALA A 196 0.85 -1.15 -1.78
CA ALA A 196 0.78 -2.08 -0.66
C ALA A 196 1.87 -3.16 -0.70
N GLN A 197 2.64 -3.26 -1.79
CA GLN A 197 3.71 -4.26 -1.87
C GLN A 197 4.76 -4.03 -0.78
N GLY A 198 5.09 -5.09 -0.03
CA GLY A 198 5.99 -5.01 1.12
C GLY A 198 5.31 -4.63 2.44
N LEU A 199 4.10 -4.06 2.42
CA LEU A 199 3.32 -3.74 3.61
C LEU A 199 2.47 -4.91 4.09
N GLU A 200 2.02 -4.82 5.33
CA GLU A 200 1.06 -5.76 5.92
C GLU A 200 0.20 -5.04 6.97
N TYR A 201 -1.03 -5.50 7.11
CA TYR A 201 -2.03 -4.90 7.99
C TYR A 201 -2.82 -5.97 8.71
N ASP A 202 -3.33 -5.65 9.89
CA ASP A 202 -4.20 -6.57 10.63
C ASP A 202 -5.49 -6.85 9.85
N LYS A 203 -6.07 -5.80 9.27
CA LYS A 203 -7.27 -5.89 8.44
C LYS A 203 -7.04 -5.29 7.06
N VAL A 204 -7.52 -5.97 6.04
CA VAL A 204 -7.46 -5.52 4.65
C VAL A 204 -8.84 -5.62 4.01
N SER A 205 -9.30 -4.50 3.47
CA SER A 205 -10.48 -4.41 2.63
C SER A 205 -10.04 -4.15 1.19
N ILE A 206 -10.25 -5.10 0.29
CA ILE A 206 -9.96 -4.93 -1.14
C ILE A 206 -11.25 -4.48 -1.82
N VAL A 207 -11.22 -3.36 -2.52
CA VAL A 207 -12.39 -2.84 -3.24
C VAL A 207 -12.12 -2.90 -4.74
N VAL A 208 -12.96 -3.66 -5.43
CA VAL A 208 -12.84 -3.92 -6.86
C VAL A 208 -14.10 -3.42 -7.56
N ALA A 209 -14.02 -2.27 -8.22
CA ALA A 209 -15.09 -1.72 -9.02
C ALA A 209 -15.34 -2.57 -10.28
N ASP A 210 -16.54 -2.43 -10.88
CA ASP A 210 -16.86 -3.13 -12.12
C ASP A 210 -16.06 -2.60 -13.32
N GLU A 211 -15.79 -1.30 -13.32
CA GLU A 211 -14.90 -0.64 -14.27
C GLU A 211 -13.46 -0.67 -13.75
N ILE A 212 -12.69 -1.62 -14.23
CA ILE A 212 -11.29 -1.81 -13.84
C ILE A 212 -10.42 -1.24 -14.96
N GLU A 213 -9.59 -0.24 -14.64
CA GLU A 213 -8.64 0.38 -15.56
C GLU A 213 -7.51 -0.59 -15.93
N GLU A 214 -7.11 -1.45 -15.01
CA GLU A 214 -6.02 -2.40 -15.18
C GLU A 214 -6.50 -3.84 -15.00
N GLN A 215 -6.01 -4.76 -15.84
CA GLN A 215 -6.34 -6.18 -15.71
C GLN A 215 -5.81 -6.74 -14.40
N VAL A 216 -6.71 -7.34 -13.58
CA VAL A 216 -6.32 -8.02 -12.35
C VAL A 216 -5.61 -9.33 -12.70
N THR A 217 -4.30 -9.31 -12.65
CA THR A 217 -3.49 -10.52 -12.84
C THR A 217 -3.45 -11.34 -11.55
N HIS A 218 -3.08 -12.62 -11.68
CA HIS A 218 -2.85 -13.50 -10.53
C HIS A 218 -1.90 -12.88 -9.50
N ASN A 219 -0.79 -12.27 -9.95
CA ASN A 219 0.19 -11.65 -9.07
C ASN A 219 -0.38 -10.44 -8.31
N ILE A 220 -1.19 -9.60 -8.96
CA ILE A 220 -1.84 -8.44 -8.33
C ILE A 220 -2.82 -8.94 -7.28
N PHE A 221 -3.67 -9.91 -7.62
CA PHE A 221 -4.65 -10.47 -6.70
C PHE A 221 -3.98 -11.15 -5.50
N TYR A 222 -2.98 -12.00 -5.76
CA TYR A 222 -2.21 -12.65 -4.71
C TYR A 222 -1.48 -11.64 -3.80
N THR A 223 -0.89 -10.60 -4.39
CA THR A 223 -0.27 -9.51 -3.63
C THR A 223 -1.27 -8.86 -2.70
N ALA A 224 -2.47 -8.54 -3.16
CA ALA A 224 -3.49 -7.87 -2.37
C ALA A 224 -3.95 -8.73 -1.18
N ILE A 225 -4.35 -9.97 -1.41
CA ILE A 225 -4.89 -10.85 -0.35
C ILE A 225 -3.84 -11.19 0.72
N THR A 226 -2.56 -11.26 0.33
CA THR A 226 -1.47 -11.55 1.26
C THR A 226 -1.04 -10.34 2.10
N ARG A 227 -1.69 -9.18 1.98
CA ARG A 227 -1.45 -8.04 2.89
C ARG A 227 -2.13 -8.20 4.24
N ALA A 228 -3.17 -9.04 4.34
CA ALA A 228 -3.95 -9.26 5.54
C ALA A 228 -3.23 -10.20 6.53
N LYS A 229 -3.12 -9.80 7.81
CA LYS A 229 -2.62 -10.67 8.89
C LYS A 229 -3.73 -11.41 9.63
N LYS A 230 -4.89 -10.76 9.83
CA LYS A 230 -5.99 -11.29 10.66
C LYS A 230 -7.30 -11.39 9.92
N GLU A 231 -7.68 -10.34 9.19
CA GLU A 231 -8.98 -10.24 8.52
C GLU A 231 -8.82 -9.73 7.08
N LEU A 232 -9.52 -10.38 6.16
CA LEU A 232 -9.57 -10.01 4.75
C LEU A 232 -11.03 -9.92 4.32
N LYS A 233 -11.39 -8.80 3.67
CA LYS A 233 -12.65 -8.62 2.95
C LYS A 233 -12.37 -8.18 1.53
N ILE A 234 -13.13 -8.70 0.58
CA ILE A 234 -13.06 -8.36 -0.84
C ILE A 234 -14.46 -7.92 -1.26
N TYR A 235 -14.57 -6.66 -1.65
CA TYR A 235 -15.82 -6.03 -2.07
C TYR A 235 -15.84 -5.95 -3.58
N TRP A 236 -16.72 -6.68 -4.21
CA TRP A 236 -16.93 -6.75 -5.66
C TRP A 236 -18.38 -7.09 -6.02
N SER A 237 -18.77 -6.93 -7.27
CA SER A 237 -20.01 -7.51 -7.76
C SER A 237 -19.81 -8.99 -8.08
N ALA A 238 -20.88 -9.76 -8.10
CA ALA A 238 -20.83 -11.19 -8.48
C ALA A 238 -20.29 -11.38 -9.93
N GLU A 239 -20.54 -10.41 -10.81
CA GLU A 239 -20.02 -10.41 -12.17
C GLU A 239 -18.51 -10.22 -12.18
N THR A 240 -18.02 -9.20 -11.45
CA THR A 240 -16.59 -8.89 -11.33
C THR A 240 -15.81 -10.02 -10.66
N GLU A 241 -16.36 -10.62 -9.59
CA GLU A 241 -15.80 -11.80 -8.95
C GLU A 241 -15.58 -12.92 -9.96
N ASN A 242 -16.65 -13.32 -10.68
CA ASN A 242 -16.57 -14.37 -11.69
C ASN A 242 -15.58 -14.05 -12.81
N LYS A 243 -15.56 -12.79 -13.29
CA LYS A 243 -14.65 -12.34 -14.34
C LYS A 243 -13.20 -12.45 -13.91
N ILE A 244 -12.88 -11.95 -12.71
CA ILE A 244 -11.51 -11.98 -12.18
C ILE A 244 -11.07 -13.42 -11.97
N LEU A 245 -11.81 -14.21 -11.19
CA LEU A 245 -11.40 -15.56 -10.81
C LEU A 245 -11.22 -16.49 -12.03
N LYS A 246 -12.05 -16.34 -13.06
CA LYS A 246 -11.88 -17.06 -14.33
C LYS A 246 -10.71 -16.58 -15.16
N SER A 247 -10.29 -15.32 -15.00
CA SER A 247 -9.19 -14.73 -15.77
C SER A 247 -7.81 -15.00 -15.16
N LEU A 248 -7.75 -15.42 -13.89
CA LEU A 248 -6.48 -15.66 -13.21
C LEU A 248 -5.70 -16.79 -13.89
N LYS A 249 -4.44 -16.52 -14.23
CA LYS A 249 -3.51 -17.47 -14.82
C LYS A 249 -2.14 -17.30 -14.17
N ILE A 250 -1.44 -18.40 -13.94
CA ILE A 250 -0.05 -18.35 -13.51
C ILE A 250 0.78 -17.79 -14.65
N LYS A 251 1.63 -16.83 -14.36
CA LYS A 251 2.56 -16.26 -15.33
C LYS A 251 3.56 -17.33 -15.77
N ASP A 252 3.63 -17.60 -17.07
CA ASP A 252 4.60 -18.53 -17.62
C ASP A 252 6.00 -17.88 -17.68
N ILE A 253 6.79 -18.14 -16.64
CA ILE A 253 8.16 -17.64 -16.51
C ILE A 253 9.04 -18.14 -17.66
N ASN A 254 8.78 -19.34 -18.22
CA ASN A 254 9.55 -19.87 -19.34
C ASN A 254 9.36 -19.04 -20.59
N LYS A 255 8.15 -18.54 -20.85
CA LYS A 255 7.85 -17.64 -21.96
C LYS A 255 8.63 -16.33 -21.85
N ASP A 256 8.67 -15.75 -20.65
CA ASP A 256 9.45 -14.53 -20.39
C ASP A 256 10.95 -14.77 -20.55
N PHE A 257 11.44 -15.92 -20.10
CA PHE A 257 12.84 -16.32 -20.25
C PHE A 257 13.23 -16.50 -21.72
N HIS A 258 12.35 -17.10 -22.52
CA HIS A 258 12.59 -17.23 -23.99
C HIS A 258 12.61 -15.87 -24.70
N LEU A 259 11.71 -14.96 -24.35
CA LEU A 259 11.69 -13.59 -24.87
C LEU A 259 12.97 -12.83 -24.50
N PHE A 260 13.40 -12.93 -23.26
CA PHE A 260 14.64 -12.33 -22.79
C PHE A 260 15.87 -12.87 -23.51
N LYS A 261 15.96 -14.19 -23.70
CA LYS A 261 17.06 -14.85 -24.42
C LYS A 261 17.13 -14.42 -25.88
N ASN A 262 15.99 -14.32 -26.54
CA ASN A 262 15.90 -13.85 -27.94
C ASN A 262 16.33 -12.38 -28.07
N ASN A 263 15.94 -11.51 -27.14
CA ASN A 263 16.36 -10.11 -27.15
C ASN A 263 17.88 -9.95 -26.93
N ILE A 264 18.50 -10.76 -26.06
CA ILE A 264 19.96 -10.76 -25.87
C ILE A 264 20.68 -11.25 -27.14
N GLN A 265 20.16 -12.25 -27.84
CA GLN A 265 20.73 -12.71 -29.10
C GLN A 265 20.66 -11.65 -30.18
N ASN A 266 19.54 -10.94 -30.30
CA ASN A 266 19.36 -9.83 -31.24
C ASN A 266 20.31 -8.66 -30.98
N ILE A 267 20.59 -8.34 -29.71
CA ILE A 267 21.57 -7.30 -29.34
C ILE A 267 23.01 -7.71 -29.72
N LYS A 268 23.34 -9.00 -29.62
CA LYS A 268 24.67 -9.51 -30.02
C LYS A 268 24.87 -9.51 -31.53
N THR A 269 23.82 -9.76 -32.31
CA THR A 269 23.86 -9.70 -33.79
C THR A 269 23.92 -8.27 -34.35
N LEU A 270 23.47 -7.26 -33.61
CA LEU A 270 23.58 -5.85 -33.98
C LEU A 270 24.95 -5.22 -33.65
N LYS A 271 25.84 -5.94 -32.95
CA LYS A 271 27.19 -5.48 -32.59
C LYS A 271 28.32 -6.13 -33.41
N ASN A 272 27.98 -6.98 -34.37
CA ASN A 272 28.86 -7.53 -35.42
C ASN A 272 28.48 -6.95 -36.79
#